data_3c807aca3d2ac33b7ceb68070f52f276
#
_entry.id   3c807aca3d2ac33b7ceb68070f52f276
#
_cell.length_a   1.000
_cell.length_b   1.000
_cell.length_c   1.000
_cell.angle_alpha   90.00
_cell.angle_beta   90.00
_cell.angle_gamma   90.00
#
_symmetry.space_group_name_H-M   'P 1'
#
loop_
_entity.id
_entity.type
_entity.pdbx_description
1 polymer ?
#
loop_
_entity_poly.entity_id
_entity_poly.type
_entity_poly.pdbx_seq_one_letter_code
_entity_poly.pdbx_strand_id
1 'polypeptide(L)'
;MKGVNEENEIIDVDVLLAEWSVVYFYPKDFTFICPTEIAGMDELSSRCDVIGVSGDNEFCKLAWKKDNSLIRDIKHILAADCGLRLSRELGIVDEEEGVCYRATFI
;
A
#
# COMPACT_ATOMS: atom_id res chain seq x y z
N MET A 1 -2.74 8.47 7.88
CA MET A 1 -3.66 7.78 6.93
C MET A 1 -4.14 6.45 7.50
N LYS A 2 -5.22 5.91 6.99
CA LYS A 2 -5.71 4.60 7.41
C LYS A 2 -5.04 3.50 6.61
N GLY A 3 -4.97 2.31 7.19
CA GLY A 3 -4.41 1.16 6.50
C GLY A 3 -4.91 -0.15 7.10
N VAL A 4 -4.53 -1.26 6.46
CA VAL A 4 -4.89 -2.61 6.89
C VAL A 4 -3.61 -3.34 7.30
N ASN A 5 -3.59 -3.85 8.53
CA ASN A 5 -2.44 -4.55 9.09
C ASN A 5 -2.43 -6.06 8.79
N GLU A 6 -1.45 -6.75 9.34
CA GLU A 6 -1.26 -8.20 9.19
C GLU A 6 -2.48 -9.00 9.66
N GLU A 7 -3.16 -8.55 10.72
CA GLU A 7 -4.34 -9.21 11.27
C GLU A 7 -5.64 -8.85 10.55
N ASN A 8 -5.56 -8.16 9.40
CA ASN A 8 -6.72 -7.69 8.63
C ASN A 8 -7.60 -6.71 9.41
N GLU A 9 -6.96 -5.86 10.22
CA GLU A 9 -7.62 -4.80 10.97
C GLU A 9 -7.31 -3.44 10.36
N ILE A 10 -8.27 -2.53 10.39
CA ILE A 10 -8.07 -1.15 9.95
C ILE A 10 -7.44 -0.36 11.09
N ILE A 11 -6.28 0.25 10.82
CA ILE A 11 -5.49 1.00 11.79
C ILE A 11 -5.07 2.36 11.25
N ASP A 12 -4.60 3.24 12.13
CA ASP A 12 -3.92 4.47 11.74
C ASP A 12 -2.46 4.15 11.43
N VAL A 13 -1.96 4.70 10.31
CA VAL A 13 -0.61 4.45 9.82
C VAL A 13 0.18 5.75 9.73
N ASP A 14 1.40 5.74 10.26
CA ASP A 14 2.37 6.82 10.06
C ASP A 14 3.57 6.26 9.31
N VAL A 15 3.77 6.69 8.08
CA VAL A 15 4.83 6.20 7.20
C VAL A 15 6.23 6.70 7.58
N LEU A 16 6.32 7.64 8.52
CA LEU A 16 7.58 8.30 8.89
C LEU A 16 8.19 7.81 10.20
N LEU A 17 7.58 6.85 10.90
CA LEU A 17 8.01 6.43 12.23
C LEU A 17 9.24 5.52 12.26
N ALA A 18 9.48 4.75 11.20
CA ALA A 18 10.58 3.80 11.18
C ALA A 18 11.89 4.45 10.73
N GLU A 19 13.01 4.06 11.35
CA GLU A 19 14.34 4.52 10.97
C GLU A 19 14.71 4.05 9.56
N TRP A 20 14.38 2.80 9.23
CA TRP A 20 14.51 2.24 7.88
C TRP A 20 13.19 1.65 7.46
N SER A 21 12.60 2.22 6.42
CA SER A 21 11.33 1.72 5.89
C SER A 21 11.32 1.80 4.37
N VAL A 22 10.55 0.90 3.77
CA VAL A 22 10.27 0.91 2.33
C VAL A 22 8.82 1.27 2.15
N VAL A 23 8.54 2.34 1.42
CA VAL A 23 7.20 2.76 1.07
C VAL A 23 7.06 2.65 -0.44
N TYR A 24 6.19 1.77 -0.90
CA TYR A 24 5.94 1.62 -2.33
C TYR A 24 4.51 2.02 -2.66
N PHE A 25 4.33 2.54 -3.85
CA PHE A 25 3.04 3.01 -4.35
C PHE A 25 2.61 2.16 -5.52
N TYR A 26 1.33 1.85 -5.60
CA TYR A 26 0.72 1.13 -6.72
C TYR A 26 -0.60 1.80 -7.12
N PRO A 27 -1.01 1.70 -8.39
CA PRO A 27 -2.14 2.51 -8.88
C PRO A 27 -3.49 2.16 -8.29
N LYS A 28 -3.85 0.88 -8.25
CA LYS A 28 -5.22 0.45 -7.89
C LYS A 28 -5.25 -0.92 -7.22
N ASP A 29 -6.15 -1.05 -6.25
CA ASP A 29 -6.56 -2.35 -5.72
C ASP A 29 -7.38 -3.10 -6.79
N PHE A 30 -7.57 -4.40 -6.61
CA PHE A 30 -8.35 -5.27 -7.48
C PHE A 30 -7.87 -5.30 -8.94
N THR A 31 -6.54 -5.28 -9.15
CA THR A 31 -5.92 -5.44 -10.47
C THR A 31 -5.08 -6.71 -10.52
N PHE A 32 -4.70 -7.14 -11.75
CA PHE A 32 -3.93 -8.37 -11.93
C PHE A 32 -2.45 -8.24 -11.59
N ILE A 33 -1.87 -7.08 -11.81
CA ILE A 33 -0.42 -6.86 -11.64
C ILE A 33 -0.08 -6.52 -10.20
N CYS A 34 -0.87 -5.67 -9.56
CA CYS A 34 -0.56 -5.19 -8.21
C CYS A 34 -0.44 -6.29 -7.14
N PRO A 35 -1.27 -7.37 -7.15
CA PRO A 35 -1.10 -8.44 -6.16
C PRO A 35 0.26 -9.12 -6.19
N THR A 36 0.85 -9.32 -7.37
CA THR A 36 2.18 -9.94 -7.47
C THR A 36 3.27 -9.02 -6.95
N GLU A 37 3.16 -7.71 -7.18
CA GLU A 37 4.09 -6.72 -6.63
C GLU A 37 4.00 -6.70 -5.11
N ILE A 38 2.79 -6.70 -4.56
CA ILE A 38 2.56 -6.69 -3.11
C ILE A 38 3.17 -7.94 -2.46
N ALA A 39 2.91 -9.12 -3.03
CA ALA A 39 3.48 -10.36 -2.53
C ALA A 39 5.01 -10.37 -2.60
N GLY A 40 5.59 -9.81 -3.69
CA GLY A 40 7.04 -9.70 -3.83
C GLY A 40 7.66 -8.75 -2.79
N MET A 41 7.00 -7.63 -2.51
CA MET A 41 7.47 -6.68 -1.50
C MET A 41 7.38 -7.23 -0.08
N ASP A 42 6.49 -8.18 0.17
CA ASP A 42 6.34 -8.78 1.50
C ASP A 42 7.60 -9.54 1.96
N GLU A 43 8.44 -9.97 1.04
CA GLU A 43 9.71 -10.61 1.38
C GLU A 43 10.64 -9.65 2.14
N LEU A 44 10.52 -8.34 1.91
CA LEU A 44 11.31 -7.33 2.59
C LEU A 44 10.84 -7.06 4.02
N SER A 45 9.63 -7.47 4.38
CA SER A 45 9.04 -7.17 5.70
C SER A 45 9.78 -7.83 6.85
N SER A 46 10.60 -8.86 6.58
CA SER A 46 11.46 -9.49 7.59
C SER A 46 12.72 -8.69 7.90
N ARG A 47 13.06 -7.68 7.08
CA ARG A 47 14.30 -6.90 7.20
C ARG A 47 14.06 -5.44 7.58
N CYS A 48 12.91 -4.91 7.22
CA CYS A 48 12.55 -3.51 7.48
C CYS A 48 11.04 -3.37 7.46
N ASP A 49 10.54 -2.22 7.88
CA ASP A 49 9.13 -1.93 7.75
C ASP A 49 8.79 -1.66 6.29
N VAL A 50 7.73 -2.28 5.82
CA VAL A 50 7.24 -2.13 4.45
C VAL A 50 5.80 -1.65 4.49
N ILE A 51 5.49 -0.63 3.69
CA ILE A 51 4.15 -0.08 3.57
C ILE A 51 3.81 0.05 2.09
N GLY A 52 2.71 -0.56 1.67
CA GLY A 52 2.17 -0.40 0.32
C GLY A 52 1.07 0.64 0.34
N VAL A 53 1.07 1.55 -0.63
CA VAL A 53 0.15 2.69 -0.67
C VAL A 53 -0.53 2.79 -2.02
N SER A 54 -1.85 2.99 -2.01
CA SER A 54 -2.60 3.40 -3.20
C SER A 54 -3.72 4.35 -2.78
N GLY A 55 -4.36 4.99 -3.77
CA GLY A 55 -5.43 5.95 -3.52
C GLY A 55 -6.77 5.33 -3.14
N ASP A 56 -6.93 4.01 -3.21
CA ASP A 56 -8.14 3.33 -2.80
C ASP A 56 -8.27 3.34 -1.28
N ASN A 57 -9.51 3.31 -0.78
CA ASN A 57 -9.76 3.42 0.65
C ASN A 57 -9.42 2.13 1.43
N GLU A 58 -9.39 2.25 2.74
CA GLU A 58 -9.03 1.16 3.66
C GLU A 58 -10.01 -0.02 3.61
N PHE A 59 -11.29 0.24 3.35
CA PHE A 59 -12.30 -0.83 3.25
C PHE A 59 -12.12 -1.64 1.97
N CYS A 60 -11.78 -0.97 0.88
CA CYS A 60 -11.45 -1.61 -0.39
C CYS A 60 -10.23 -2.53 -0.23
N LYS A 61 -9.19 -2.06 0.46
CA LYS A 61 -7.99 -2.84 0.74
C LYS A 61 -8.28 -4.06 1.60
N LEU A 62 -9.11 -3.90 2.61
CA LEU A 62 -9.50 -5.01 3.49
C LEU A 62 -10.25 -6.09 2.71
N ALA A 63 -11.21 -5.70 1.88
CA ALA A 63 -11.98 -6.64 1.05
C ALA A 63 -11.06 -7.36 0.05
N TRP A 64 -10.17 -6.62 -0.61
CA TRP A 64 -9.23 -7.17 -1.57
C TRP A 64 -8.27 -8.17 -0.93
N LYS A 65 -7.74 -7.82 0.22
CA LYS A 65 -6.83 -8.68 0.97
C LYS A 65 -7.49 -10.00 1.36
N LYS A 66 -8.76 -9.96 1.76
CA LYS A 66 -9.52 -11.17 2.11
C LYS A 66 -9.87 -12.02 0.89
N ASP A 67 -10.09 -11.39 -0.26
CA ASP A 67 -10.54 -12.05 -1.49
C ASP A 67 -9.41 -12.63 -2.34
N ASN A 68 -8.19 -12.13 -2.19
CA ASN A 68 -7.05 -12.52 -3.03
C ASN A 68 -6.04 -13.36 -2.25
N SER A 69 -5.84 -14.62 -2.69
CA SER A 69 -4.94 -15.54 -2.01
C SER A 69 -3.47 -15.12 -2.03
N LEU A 70 -3.05 -14.31 -2.99
CA LEU A 70 -1.67 -13.82 -3.08
C LEU A 70 -1.33 -12.82 -1.98
N ILE A 71 -2.33 -12.06 -1.49
CA ILE A 71 -2.10 -10.98 -0.54
C ILE A 71 -2.80 -11.18 0.81
N ARG A 72 -3.59 -12.25 0.94
CA ARG A 72 -4.36 -12.52 2.17
C ARG A 72 -3.49 -12.57 3.41
N ASP A 73 -2.31 -13.18 3.31
CA ASP A 73 -1.43 -13.44 4.43
C ASP A 73 -0.18 -12.57 4.44
N ILE A 74 -0.16 -11.45 3.72
CA ILE A 74 0.97 -10.53 3.73
C ILE A 74 1.15 -9.94 5.13
N LYS A 75 2.40 -9.69 5.49
CA LYS A 75 2.79 -9.20 6.81
C LYS A 75 2.94 -7.70 6.90
N HIS A 76 3.08 -7.02 5.77
CA HIS A 76 3.20 -5.57 5.77
C HIS A 76 1.85 -4.89 5.65
N ILE A 77 1.83 -3.58 5.88
CA ILE A 77 0.62 -2.76 5.90
C ILE A 77 0.30 -2.27 4.49
N LEU A 78 -0.99 -2.28 4.14
CA LEU A 78 -1.51 -1.59 2.96
C LEU A 78 -2.21 -0.32 3.41
N ALA A 79 -1.68 0.83 3.06
CA ALA A 79 -2.19 2.12 3.48
C ALA A 79 -3.01 2.81 2.39
N ALA A 80 -4.00 3.59 2.80
CA ALA A 80 -4.92 4.28 1.92
C ALA A 80 -4.57 5.78 1.86
N ASP A 81 -4.02 6.21 0.73
CA ASP A 81 -3.75 7.63 0.45
C ASP A 81 -4.99 8.26 -0.22
N CYS A 82 -6.08 8.34 0.53
CA CYS A 82 -7.34 8.88 0.03
C CYS A 82 -7.16 10.35 -0.37
N GLY A 83 -7.60 10.68 -1.59
CA GLY A 83 -7.36 12.01 -2.16
C GLY A 83 -5.97 12.21 -2.71
N LEU A 84 -5.10 11.20 -2.64
CA LEU A 84 -3.74 11.22 -3.20
C LEU A 84 -2.85 12.33 -2.61
N ARG A 85 -3.05 12.67 -1.35
CA ARG A 85 -2.31 13.76 -0.69
C ARG A 85 -0.81 13.50 -0.64
N LEU A 86 -0.41 12.34 -0.13
CA LEU A 86 0.99 11.96 -0.05
C LEU A 86 1.59 11.79 -1.44
N SER A 87 0.84 11.17 -2.34
CA SER A 87 1.28 10.97 -3.72
C SER A 87 1.54 12.30 -4.43
N ARG A 88 0.70 13.32 -4.19
CA ARG A 88 0.92 14.66 -4.76
C ARG A 88 2.16 15.34 -4.20
N GLU A 89 2.39 15.23 -2.90
CA GLU A 89 3.59 15.79 -2.28
C GLU A 89 4.85 15.18 -2.85
N LEU A 90 4.81 13.90 -3.24
CA LEU A 90 5.94 13.19 -3.83
C LEU A 90 6.02 13.33 -5.36
N GLY A 91 5.06 13.99 -5.99
CA GLY A 91 5.06 14.22 -7.43
C GLY A 91 4.76 12.98 -8.27
N ILE A 92 4.02 12.01 -7.74
CA ILE A 92 3.75 10.73 -8.41
C ILE A 92 2.27 10.49 -8.72
N VAL A 93 1.53 11.54 -9.00
CA VAL A 93 0.10 11.44 -9.33
C VAL A 93 -0.10 11.54 -10.84
N ASP A 94 -0.89 10.60 -11.39
CA ASP A 94 -1.46 10.69 -12.73
C ASP A 94 -2.82 11.36 -12.61
N GLU A 95 -2.87 12.66 -12.90
CA GLU A 95 -4.10 13.46 -12.74
C GLU A 95 -5.22 13.04 -13.70
N GLU A 96 -4.88 12.52 -14.88
CA GLU A 96 -5.89 12.05 -15.84
C GLU A 96 -6.61 10.80 -15.34
N GLU A 97 -5.85 9.85 -14.80
CA GLU A 97 -6.40 8.58 -14.31
C GLU A 97 -6.88 8.68 -12.85
N GLY A 98 -6.45 9.71 -12.12
CA GLY A 98 -6.79 9.86 -10.70
C GLY A 98 -6.15 8.81 -9.81
N VAL A 99 -4.96 8.36 -10.15
CA VAL A 99 -4.21 7.33 -9.41
C VAL A 99 -2.77 7.74 -9.24
N CYS A 100 -2.04 7.08 -8.33
CA CYS A 100 -0.60 7.29 -8.23
C CYS A 100 0.14 6.41 -9.24
N TYR A 101 1.36 6.83 -9.59
CA TYR A 101 2.28 5.99 -10.37
C TYR A 101 2.90 4.92 -9.48
N ARG A 102 3.44 3.86 -10.10
CA ARG A 102 4.27 2.90 -9.38
C ARG A 102 5.58 3.56 -9.00
N ALA A 103 5.91 3.55 -7.72
CA ALA A 103 7.14 4.14 -7.20
C ALA A 103 7.52 3.47 -5.89
N THR A 104 8.80 3.44 -5.59
CA THR A 104 9.32 2.89 -4.33
C THR A 104 10.29 3.90 -3.71
N PHE A 105 10.10 4.19 -2.43
CA PHE A 105 10.93 5.09 -1.65
C PHE A 105 11.54 4.35 -0.47
N ILE A 106 12.78 4.67 -0.15
CA ILE A 106 13.52 4.05 0.96
C ILE A 106 13.85 5.08 2.05
#